data_0eaf70af9f3b187216f6b6c619ac14b0
#
_entry.id   0eaf70af9f3b187216f6b6c619ac14b0
#
_cell.length_a   1.000
_cell.length_b   1.000
_cell.length_c   1.000
_cell.angle_alpha   90.00
_cell.angle_beta   90.00
_cell.angle_gamma   90.00
#
_symmetry.space_group_name_H-M   'P 1'
#
loop_
_entity.id
_entity.type
_entity.pdbx_description
1 polymer ?
#
loop_
_entity_poly.entity_id
_entity_poly.type
_entity_poly.pdbx_seq_one_letter_code
_entity_poly.pdbx_strand_id
1 'polypeptide(L)'
;MTPGAVGSRPPLLRKKSLLVNNAFVLAAAALFGFSRRAGSFEMIMLGRLLVGISAGVGMNVQPMYLGESAPKELRGAVAMTSAIFTAVGLVMGQVVGLRELLGGPQAWPLLLASCLVPGALQLASLPLLPESPRYLLIDCGDPAACRAALQRLRGPADLAGELAELEQERAACRGGRARRPWELFRERALRRQVASLVVLGGAMELCGNDAMYAYASAVFSQAGIPQDKIQYAAIGTGGCELLATLLSCLAIERAGRRVLLTGGYGLMTCWGSVFTVALCLQGSFSWTPYLAMACIFAFILSFGIGPAGVTGILATELFDQMARPAAYMVCGALMWTMLFLVGLVFPFLVRQELRGDLGGAAQTQLPREEPRPSVGRPRGRPVHGAVARPARRGPAPDPPPPVEPLGVQAWCSASERWFQGPLGALCLEVVGRKPTMTNSEKRRGGKHSL
;
A
#
# COMPACT_ATOMS: atom_id res chain seq x y z
N MET A 1 38.69 10.92 33.93
CA MET A 1 39.18 10.80 32.56
C MET A 1 38.09 10.20 31.71
N THR A 2 37.34 11.03 30.99
CA THR A 2 36.29 10.60 30.08
C THR A 2 36.93 10.22 28.74
N PRO A 3 36.73 9.00 28.22
CA PRO A 3 37.17 8.67 26.86
C PRO A 3 36.30 9.41 25.86
N GLY A 4 36.96 10.09 24.94
CA GLY A 4 36.43 11.01 23.97
C GLY A 4 35.24 10.49 23.18
N ALA A 5 34.28 11.32 23.10
CA ALA A 5 33.17 11.22 22.14
C ALA A 5 33.75 11.29 20.72
N VAL A 6 33.86 10.12 20.09
CA VAL A 6 34.04 10.03 18.63
C VAL A 6 32.85 10.71 17.98
N GLY A 7 33.13 11.81 17.28
CA GLY A 7 32.16 12.70 16.65
C GLY A 7 31.35 12.06 15.52
N SER A 8 30.44 11.15 15.86
CA SER A 8 29.32 10.82 14.99
C SER A 8 28.20 11.80 15.30
N ARG A 9 27.80 12.62 14.30
CA ARG A 9 26.60 13.43 14.40
C ARG A 9 25.47 12.57 14.96
N PRO A 10 24.75 13.04 16.01
CA PRO A 10 23.65 12.26 16.56
C PRO A 10 22.69 11.89 15.41
N PRO A 11 22.23 10.64 15.33
CA PRO A 11 21.26 10.24 14.33
C PRO A 11 20.06 11.20 14.42
N LEU A 12 19.52 11.58 13.27
CA LEU A 12 18.46 12.59 13.19
C LEU A 12 17.31 12.16 14.11
N LEU A 13 16.92 13.02 15.06
CA LEU A 13 15.82 12.78 16.00
C LEU A 13 14.57 12.34 15.24
N ARG A 14 13.84 11.32 15.70
CA ARG A 14 12.66 10.77 15.03
C ARG A 14 11.64 11.87 14.67
N LYS A 15 11.31 12.69 15.65
CA LYS A 15 10.42 13.84 15.50
C LYS A 15 10.95 14.88 14.51
N LYS A 16 12.25 15.23 14.57
CA LYS A 16 12.85 16.19 13.62
C LYS A 16 12.82 15.65 12.19
N SER A 17 13.03 14.35 11.99
CA SER A 17 12.91 13.74 10.66
C SER A 17 11.51 13.93 10.08
N LEU A 18 10.46 13.72 10.89
CA LEU A 18 9.07 13.93 10.47
C LEU A 18 8.76 15.42 10.20
N LEU A 19 9.32 16.34 10.99
CA LEU A 19 9.17 17.78 10.75
C LEU A 19 9.81 18.22 9.43
N VAL A 20 11.04 17.77 9.16
CA VAL A 20 11.74 18.04 7.88
C VAL A 20 10.96 17.41 6.71
N ASN A 21 10.41 16.22 6.92
CA ASN A 21 9.61 15.53 5.93
C ASN A 21 8.38 16.34 5.47
N ASN A 22 7.76 17.10 6.38
CA ASN A 22 6.63 17.96 6.03
C ASN A 22 6.99 19.08 5.03
N ALA A 23 8.25 19.50 4.97
CA ALA A 23 8.68 20.49 3.97
C ALA A 23 8.48 19.97 2.52
N PHE A 24 8.68 18.65 2.31
CA PHE A 24 8.42 18.04 1.00
C PHE A 24 6.93 18.04 0.65
N VAL A 25 6.05 17.80 1.62
CA VAL A 25 4.58 17.85 1.43
C VAL A 25 4.14 19.27 1.08
N LEU A 26 4.64 20.29 1.80
CA LEU A 26 4.30 21.68 1.54
C LEU A 26 4.77 22.12 0.15
N ALA A 27 6.00 21.77 -0.23
CA ALA A 27 6.55 22.08 -1.55
C ALA A 27 5.73 21.37 -2.66
N ALA A 28 5.37 20.09 -2.47
CA ALA A 28 4.55 19.35 -3.41
C ALA A 28 3.16 19.96 -3.58
N ALA A 29 2.50 20.33 -2.48
CA ALA A 29 1.19 20.97 -2.52
C ALA A 29 1.22 22.31 -3.27
N ALA A 30 2.27 23.12 -3.07
CA ALA A 30 2.48 24.34 -3.83
C ALA A 30 2.65 24.07 -5.34
N LEU A 31 3.49 23.08 -5.71
CA LEU A 31 3.68 22.70 -7.11
C LEU A 31 2.37 22.24 -7.75
N PHE A 32 1.56 21.44 -7.06
CA PHE A 32 0.26 21.00 -7.57
C PHE A 32 -0.72 22.16 -7.75
N GLY A 33 -0.83 23.03 -6.75
CA GLY A 33 -1.75 24.16 -6.77
C GLY A 33 -1.45 25.17 -7.90
N PHE A 34 -0.17 25.40 -8.20
CA PHE A 34 0.25 26.34 -9.24
C PHE A 34 0.42 25.69 -10.62
N SER A 35 0.41 24.35 -10.74
CA SER A 35 0.67 23.62 -11.99
C SER A 35 -0.23 24.06 -13.15
N ARG A 36 -1.52 24.26 -12.90
CA ARG A 36 -2.49 24.68 -13.91
C ARG A 36 -2.26 26.13 -14.37
N ARG A 37 -1.90 27.04 -13.43
CA ARG A 37 -1.61 28.44 -13.78
C ARG A 37 -0.34 28.57 -14.60
N ALA A 38 0.67 27.74 -14.30
CA ALA A 38 1.92 27.69 -15.03
C ALA A 38 1.81 26.90 -16.36
N GLY A 39 0.74 26.11 -16.56
CA GLY A 39 0.58 25.24 -17.73
C GLY A 39 1.66 24.16 -17.83
N SER A 40 2.34 23.82 -16.72
CA SER A 40 3.50 22.92 -16.71
C SER A 40 3.14 21.57 -16.08
N PHE A 41 3.30 20.50 -16.86
CA PHE A 41 3.15 19.12 -16.37
C PHE A 41 4.36 18.68 -15.52
N GLU A 42 5.53 19.29 -15.73
CA GLU A 42 6.76 19.00 -14.97
C GLU A 42 6.57 19.32 -13.48
N MET A 43 5.79 20.36 -13.17
CA MET A 43 5.44 20.68 -11.78
C MET A 43 4.65 19.54 -11.12
N ILE A 44 3.77 18.86 -11.87
CA ILE A 44 3.03 17.71 -11.36
C ILE A 44 3.97 16.53 -11.13
N MET A 45 4.89 16.27 -12.07
CA MET A 45 5.88 15.20 -11.95
C MET A 45 6.79 15.42 -10.74
N LEU A 46 7.30 16.65 -10.57
CA LEU A 46 8.14 17.00 -9.43
C LEU A 46 7.35 16.94 -8.11
N GLY A 47 6.11 17.41 -8.10
CA GLY A 47 5.22 17.31 -6.94
C GLY A 47 4.99 15.84 -6.54
N ARG A 48 4.74 14.94 -7.50
CA ARG A 48 4.62 13.50 -7.28
C ARG A 48 5.89 12.88 -6.69
N LEU A 49 7.06 13.28 -7.20
CA LEU A 49 8.35 12.85 -6.66
C LEU A 49 8.50 13.26 -5.18
N LEU A 50 8.19 14.52 -4.85
CA LEU A 50 8.30 15.02 -3.47
C LEU A 50 7.32 14.32 -2.51
N VAL A 51 6.08 14.06 -2.96
CA VAL A 51 5.11 13.25 -2.18
C VAL A 51 5.62 11.84 -1.97
N GLY A 52 6.23 11.21 -3.00
CA GLY A 52 6.82 9.88 -2.91
C GLY A 52 7.97 9.83 -1.89
N ILE A 53 8.87 10.82 -1.90
CA ILE A 53 9.93 10.95 -0.89
C ILE A 53 9.32 11.06 0.52
N SER A 54 8.32 11.92 0.67
CA SER A 54 7.63 12.11 1.95
C SER A 54 6.95 10.84 2.44
N ALA A 55 6.25 10.13 1.57
CA ALA A 55 5.59 8.88 1.90
C ALA A 55 6.60 7.81 2.33
N GLY A 56 7.73 7.68 1.61
CA GLY A 56 8.80 6.74 1.94
C GLY A 56 9.43 7.01 3.31
N VAL A 57 9.71 8.28 3.63
CA VAL A 57 10.21 8.65 4.97
C VAL A 57 9.16 8.40 6.04
N GLY A 58 7.90 8.79 5.79
CA GLY A 58 6.78 8.59 6.71
C GLY A 58 6.59 7.13 7.08
N MET A 59 6.55 6.26 6.08
CA MET A 59 6.33 4.81 6.23
C MET A 59 7.41 4.12 7.07
N ASN A 60 8.63 4.67 7.09
CA ASN A 60 9.74 4.13 7.90
C ASN A 60 9.80 4.72 9.30
N VAL A 61 9.64 6.04 9.44
CA VAL A 61 9.88 6.73 10.72
C VAL A 61 8.66 6.68 11.63
N GLN A 62 7.44 6.80 11.09
CA GLN A 62 6.20 6.83 11.86
C GLN A 62 5.95 5.56 12.67
N PRO A 63 6.00 4.33 12.10
CA PRO A 63 5.75 3.12 12.87
C PRO A 63 6.84 2.88 13.91
N MET A 64 8.09 3.26 13.64
CA MET A 64 9.16 3.21 14.64
C MET A 64 8.88 4.13 15.82
N TYR A 65 8.53 5.40 15.55
CA TYR A 65 8.20 6.37 16.59
C TYR A 65 7.03 5.90 17.46
N LEU A 66 5.96 5.39 16.83
CA LEU A 66 4.79 4.85 17.52
C LEU A 66 5.14 3.62 18.37
N GLY A 67 5.86 2.65 17.81
CA GLY A 67 6.26 1.44 18.51
C GLY A 67 7.25 1.68 19.66
N GLU A 68 8.11 2.72 19.55
CA GLU A 68 9.03 3.14 20.59
C GLU A 68 8.35 3.94 21.72
N SER A 69 7.25 4.64 21.40
CA SER A 69 6.50 5.47 22.35
C SER A 69 5.39 4.69 23.08
N ALA A 70 4.98 3.54 22.55
CA ALA A 70 3.91 2.71 23.11
C ALA A 70 4.38 1.85 24.30
N PRO A 71 3.52 1.64 25.33
CA PRO A 71 3.77 0.64 26.36
C PRO A 71 3.76 -0.77 25.76
N LYS A 72 4.36 -1.71 26.46
CA LYS A 72 4.57 -3.09 25.96
C LYS A 72 3.27 -3.79 25.62
N GLU A 73 2.24 -3.64 26.45
CA GLU A 73 0.94 -4.28 26.30
C GLU A 73 0.18 -3.76 25.07
N LEU A 74 0.34 -2.48 24.74
CA LEU A 74 -0.40 -1.84 23.64
C LEU A 74 0.43 -1.64 22.37
N ARG A 75 1.68 -2.12 22.33
CA ARG A 75 2.61 -1.87 21.21
C ARG A 75 2.07 -2.37 19.87
N GLY A 76 1.46 -3.55 19.86
CA GLY A 76 0.83 -4.11 18.65
C GLY A 76 -0.32 -3.25 18.16
N ALA A 77 -1.25 -2.91 19.04
CA ALA A 77 -2.40 -2.06 18.70
C ALA A 77 -1.98 -0.66 18.23
N VAL A 78 -1.01 -0.04 18.92
CA VAL A 78 -0.51 1.30 18.53
C VAL A 78 0.25 1.24 17.19
N ALA A 79 1.00 0.18 16.90
CA ALA A 79 1.63 0.01 15.59
C ALA A 79 0.60 -0.16 14.47
N MET A 80 -0.52 -0.84 14.74
CA MET A 80 -1.64 -1.01 13.80
C MET A 80 -2.34 0.31 13.44
N THR A 81 -2.25 1.36 14.29
CA THR A 81 -2.84 2.67 13.95
C THR A 81 -2.29 3.24 12.65
N SER A 82 -1.05 2.90 12.28
CA SER A 82 -0.47 3.29 10.99
C SER A 82 -1.31 2.77 9.82
N ALA A 83 -1.69 1.48 9.84
CA ALA A 83 -2.54 0.89 8.80
C ALA A 83 -3.96 1.48 8.80
N ILE A 84 -4.54 1.71 9.99
CA ILE A 84 -5.85 2.35 10.12
C ILE A 84 -5.84 3.73 9.49
N PHE A 85 -4.86 4.58 9.79
CA PHE A 85 -4.77 5.92 9.22
C PHE A 85 -4.43 5.91 7.72
N THR A 86 -3.75 4.88 7.21
CA THR A 86 -3.60 4.67 5.77
C THR A 86 -4.95 4.40 5.11
N ALA A 87 -5.77 3.51 5.66
CA ALA A 87 -7.12 3.25 5.16
C ALA A 87 -8.04 4.48 5.29
N VAL A 88 -7.95 5.25 6.38
CA VAL A 88 -8.65 6.54 6.52
C VAL A 88 -8.22 7.50 5.40
N GLY A 89 -6.92 7.60 5.11
CA GLY A 89 -6.38 8.43 4.04
C GLY A 89 -6.90 8.02 2.66
N LEU A 90 -7.01 6.71 2.41
CA LEU A 90 -7.60 6.17 1.18
C LEU A 90 -9.07 6.61 1.03
N VAL A 91 -9.89 6.40 2.04
CA VAL A 91 -11.32 6.81 2.04
C VAL A 91 -11.43 8.33 1.86
N MET A 92 -10.64 9.11 2.61
CA MET A 92 -10.64 10.57 2.48
C MET A 92 -10.26 11.02 1.07
N GLY A 93 -9.24 10.40 0.46
CA GLY A 93 -8.85 10.66 -0.93
C GLY A 93 -9.97 10.36 -1.92
N GLN A 94 -10.67 9.24 -1.75
CA GLN A 94 -11.82 8.86 -2.57
C GLN A 94 -13.00 9.84 -2.40
N VAL A 95 -13.30 10.25 -1.17
CA VAL A 95 -14.38 11.22 -0.88
C VAL A 95 -14.04 12.59 -1.46
N VAL A 96 -12.83 13.10 -1.23
CA VAL A 96 -12.39 14.40 -1.77
C VAL A 96 -12.32 14.37 -3.30
N GLY A 97 -12.08 13.19 -3.89
CA GLY A 97 -12.08 12.94 -5.33
C GLY A 97 -13.46 12.88 -5.99
N LEU A 98 -14.56 12.99 -5.24
CA LEU A 98 -15.91 13.07 -5.81
C LEU A 98 -16.03 14.28 -6.74
N ARG A 99 -16.83 14.12 -7.81
CA ARG A 99 -17.08 15.20 -8.79
C ARG A 99 -17.72 16.42 -8.17
N GLU A 100 -18.56 16.21 -7.15
CA GLU A 100 -19.26 17.25 -6.38
C GLU A 100 -18.33 18.05 -5.48
N LEU A 101 -17.13 17.50 -5.14
CA LEU A 101 -16.12 18.15 -4.30
C LEU A 101 -14.98 18.69 -5.16
N LEU A 102 -13.86 17.99 -5.21
CA LEU A 102 -12.66 18.45 -5.94
C LEU A 102 -12.33 17.59 -7.19
N GLY A 103 -13.10 16.54 -7.50
CA GLY A 103 -12.90 15.68 -8.68
C GLY A 103 -13.37 16.29 -10.00
N GLY A 104 -13.81 17.54 -10.01
CA GLY A 104 -14.25 18.24 -11.23
C GLY A 104 -13.09 18.65 -12.15
N PRO A 105 -13.35 18.91 -13.46
CA PRO A 105 -12.33 19.20 -14.47
C PRO A 105 -11.57 20.52 -14.21
N GLN A 106 -12.09 21.38 -13.35
CA GLN A 106 -11.43 22.62 -12.97
C GLN A 106 -10.70 22.53 -11.62
N ALA A 107 -11.17 21.68 -10.70
CA ALA A 107 -10.70 21.60 -9.31
C ALA A 107 -9.61 20.55 -9.09
N TRP A 108 -9.26 19.73 -10.07
CA TRP A 108 -8.26 18.66 -9.93
C TRP A 108 -6.88 19.12 -9.36
N PRO A 109 -6.37 20.36 -9.61
CA PRO A 109 -5.12 20.78 -8.99
C PRO A 109 -5.27 20.95 -7.47
N LEU A 110 -6.45 21.40 -7.02
CA LEU A 110 -6.77 21.49 -5.60
C LEU A 110 -6.94 20.11 -4.98
N LEU A 111 -7.47 19.15 -5.73
CA LEU A 111 -7.52 17.75 -5.30
C LEU A 111 -6.10 17.21 -5.00
N LEU A 112 -5.15 17.43 -5.90
CA LEU A 112 -3.75 17.03 -5.66
C LEU A 112 -3.11 17.82 -4.51
N ALA A 113 -3.40 19.12 -4.40
CA ALA A 113 -2.91 19.97 -3.33
C ALA A 113 -3.58 19.71 -1.97
N SER A 114 -4.65 18.92 -1.89
CA SER A 114 -5.35 18.60 -0.63
C SER A 114 -4.46 17.88 0.39
N CYS A 115 -3.34 17.27 -0.04
CA CYS A 115 -2.30 16.74 0.84
C CYS A 115 -1.72 17.81 1.80
N LEU A 116 -1.92 19.11 1.50
CA LEU A 116 -1.57 20.20 2.39
C LEU A 116 -2.31 20.13 3.73
N VAL A 117 -3.57 19.71 3.74
CA VAL A 117 -4.40 19.69 4.95
C VAL A 117 -3.83 18.73 6.00
N PRO A 118 -3.63 17.42 5.72
CA PRO A 118 -3.01 16.53 6.69
C PRO A 118 -1.55 16.92 6.99
N GLY A 119 -0.80 17.45 6.01
CA GLY A 119 0.56 17.92 6.22
C GLY A 119 0.64 19.11 7.20
N ALA A 120 -0.26 20.09 7.07
CA ALA A 120 -0.35 21.22 7.99
C ALA A 120 -0.78 20.78 9.40
N LEU A 121 -1.76 19.86 9.48
CA LEU A 121 -2.19 19.29 10.77
C LEU A 121 -1.05 18.55 11.46
N GLN A 122 -0.27 17.77 10.72
CA GLN A 122 0.90 17.08 11.23
C GLN A 122 1.97 18.09 11.70
N LEU A 123 2.23 19.14 10.92
CA LEU A 123 3.20 20.18 11.27
C LEU A 123 2.79 20.91 12.56
N ALA A 124 1.51 21.16 12.76
CA ALA A 124 0.97 21.81 13.97
C ALA A 124 1.01 20.86 15.19
N SER A 125 0.75 19.57 15.02
CA SER A 125 0.66 18.60 16.11
C SER A 125 2.01 18.04 16.57
N LEU A 126 2.95 17.80 15.64
CA LEU A 126 4.26 17.22 15.96
C LEU A 126 5.05 17.99 17.03
N PRO A 127 5.09 19.33 17.08
CA PRO A 127 5.77 20.07 18.14
C PRO A 127 5.24 19.77 19.54
N LEU A 128 3.95 19.44 19.65
CA LEU A 128 3.28 19.14 20.93
C LEU A 128 3.66 17.76 21.48
N LEU A 129 4.08 16.83 20.62
CA LEU A 129 4.46 15.47 21.02
C LEU A 129 5.90 15.44 21.56
N PRO A 130 6.21 14.63 22.59
CA PRO A 130 7.57 14.41 23.05
C PRO A 130 8.38 13.57 22.03
N GLU A 131 9.70 13.54 22.16
CA GLU A 131 10.55 12.61 21.40
C GLU A 131 10.40 11.17 21.94
N SER A 132 10.80 10.17 21.15
CA SER A 132 10.78 8.76 21.58
C SER A 132 11.59 8.54 22.86
N PRO A 133 11.00 8.00 23.96
CA PRO A 133 11.75 7.71 25.19
C PRO A 133 12.89 6.72 24.98
N ARG A 134 12.68 5.70 24.14
CA ARG A 134 13.69 4.68 23.81
C ARG A 134 14.86 5.28 23.07
N TYR A 135 14.58 6.12 22.09
CA TYR A 135 15.62 6.83 21.33
C TYR A 135 16.45 7.73 22.26
N LEU A 136 15.79 8.49 23.16
CA LEU A 136 16.49 9.36 24.10
C LEU A 136 17.40 8.60 25.07
N LEU A 137 16.97 7.42 25.56
CA LEU A 137 17.75 6.64 26.50
C LEU A 137 18.84 5.80 25.83
N ILE A 138 18.54 5.13 24.73
CA ILE A 138 19.42 4.13 24.10
C ILE A 138 20.40 4.81 23.14
N ASP A 139 19.89 5.65 22.21
CA ASP A 139 20.71 6.27 21.18
C ASP A 139 21.38 7.57 21.66
N CYS A 140 20.67 8.44 22.39
CA CYS A 140 21.21 9.70 22.91
C CYS A 140 21.88 9.54 24.27
N GLY A 141 21.52 8.53 25.05
CA GLY A 141 22.10 8.26 26.36
C GLY A 141 21.67 9.25 27.47
N ASP A 142 20.54 9.93 27.30
CA ASP A 142 19.99 10.93 28.23
C ASP A 142 18.83 10.36 29.06
N PRO A 143 19.05 9.91 30.33
CA PRO A 143 18.01 9.39 31.18
C PRO A 143 17.01 10.45 31.66
N ALA A 144 17.47 11.72 31.80
CA ALA A 144 16.61 12.80 32.29
C ALA A 144 15.55 13.17 31.23
N ALA A 145 15.98 13.32 29.97
CA ALA A 145 15.08 13.55 28.85
C ALA A 145 14.12 12.37 28.62
N CYS A 146 14.59 11.14 28.79
CA CYS A 146 13.75 9.93 28.71
C CYS A 146 12.64 9.96 29.76
N ARG A 147 12.97 10.24 31.02
CA ARG A 147 12.00 10.33 32.12
C ARG A 147 10.98 11.45 31.84
N ALA A 148 11.41 12.62 31.40
CA ALA A 148 10.53 13.72 31.06
C ALA A 148 9.59 13.37 29.89
N ALA A 149 10.08 12.68 28.88
CA ALA A 149 9.27 12.20 27.75
C ALA A 149 8.22 11.16 28.22
N LEU A 150 8.60 10.20 29.07
CA LEU A 150 7.67 9.23 29.65
C LEU A 150 6.59 9.89 30.51
N GLN A 151 6.95 10.86 31.35
CA GLN A 151 5.98 11.61 32.15
C GLN A 151 4.96 12.34 31.28
N ARG A 152 5.39 12.91 30.15
CA ARG A 152 4.46 13.57 29.21
C ARG A 152 3.54 12.57 28.48
N LEU A 153 4.00 11.34 28.25
CA LEU A 153 3.22 10.30 27.55
C LEU A 153 2.25 9.54 28.48
N ARG A 154 2.64 9.30 29.74
CA ARG A 154 1.91 8.47 30.71
C ARG A 154 1.18 9.28 31.78
N GLY A 155 1.51 10.57 31.91
CA GLY A 155 1.05 11.36 33.02
C GLY A 155 1.73 11.00 34.36
N PRO A 156 1.06 11.21 35.51
CA PRO A 156 1.66 10.99 36.85
C PRO A 156 1.65 9.51 37.30
N ALA A 157 1.76 8.57 36.35
CA ALA A 157 1.81 7.13 36.68
C ALA A 157 3.18 6.72 37.27
N ASP A 158 3.23 5.55 37.91
CA ASP A 158 4.50 4.95 38.34
C ASP A 158 5.29 4.47 37.11
N LEU A 159 6.39 5.15 36.86
CA LEU A 159 7.27 4.90 35.70
C LEU A 159 8.45 4.01 36.05
N ALA A 160 8.59 3.56 37.32
CA ALA A 160 9.76 2.84 37.76
C ALA A 160 9.96 1.52 37.01
N GLY A 161 8.86 0.79 36.79
CA GLY A 161 8.89 -0.48 36.05
C GLY A 161 9.28 -0.29 34.56
N GLU A 162 8.69 0.72 33.89
CA GLU A 162 8.99 1.01 32.47
C GLU A 162 10.40 1.54 32.29
N LEU A 163 10.91 2.36 33.21
CA LEU A 163 12.30 2.84 33.21
C LEU A 163 13.29 1.69 33.42
N ALA A 164 13.02 0.78 34.36
CA ALA A 164 13.88 -0.37 34.61
C ALA A 164 13.97 -1.29 33.36
N GLU A 165 12.84 -1.50 32.68
CA GLU A 165 12.80 -2.27 31.43
C GLU A 165 13.64 -1.58 30.32
N LEU A 166 13.53 -0.27 30.17
CA LEU A 166 14.31 0.49 29.19
C LEU A 166 15.80 0.51 29.52
N GLU A 167 16.18 0.57 30.82
CA GLU A 167 17.57 0.47 31.23
C GLU A 167 18.15 -0.93 30.98
N GLN A 168 17.36 -1.98 31.17
CA GLN A 168 17.75 -3.35 30.81
C GLN A 168 17.95 -3.49 29.30
N GLU A 169 17.05 -2.93 28.49
CA GLU A 169 17.18 -2.89 27.02
C GLU A 169 18.45 -2.12 26.61
N ARG A 170 18.71 -0.97 27.22
CA ARG A 170 19.94 -0.19 27.03
C ARG A 170 21.19 -0.99 27.38
N ALA A 171 21.17 -1.71 28.49
CA ALA A 171 22.31 -2.54 28.90
C ALA A 171 22.58 -3.67 27.89
N ALA A 172 21.51 -4.26 27.30
CA ALA A 172 21.64 -5.27 26.26
C ALA A 172 22.21 -4.69 24.94
N CYS A 173 21.96 -3.40 24.67
CA CYS A 173 22.45 -2.69 23.49
C CYS A 173 23.84 -2.06 23.68
N ARG A 174 24.43 -2.10 24.88
CA ARG A 174 25.74 -1.48 25.17
C ARG A 174 26.83 -2.03 24.26
N GLY A 175 27.55 -1.13 23.58
CA GLY A 175 28.60 -1.47 22.62
C GLY A 175 28.14 -1.84 21.22
N GLY A 176 26.83 -1.93 20.97
CA GLY A 176 26.24 -2.08 19.64
C GLY A 176 26.04 -0.73 18.94
N ARG A 177 26.19 -0.72 17.62
CA ARG A 177 25.75 0.39 16.75
C ARG A 177 24.50 -0.01 16.01
N ALA A 178 23.70 0.99 15.57
CA ALA A 178 22.61 0.74 14.65
C ALA A 178 23.12 0.00 13.39
N ARG A 179 22.47 -1.11 13.07
CA ARG A 179 22.86 -1.95 11.92
C ARG A 179 22.49 -1.29 10.62
N ARG A 180 23.33 -1.52 9.60
CA ARG A 180 23.05 -1.07 8.24
C ARG A 180 22.18 -2.11 7.50
N PRO A 181 21.35 -1.71 6.49
CA PRO A 181 20.45 -2.63 5.78
C PRO A 181 21.16 -3.88 5.23
N TRP A 182 22.34 -3.74 4.64
CA TRP A 182 23.10 -4.87 4.08
C TRP A 182 23.68 -5.81 5.15
N GLU A 183 23.92 -5.34 6.38
CA GLU A 183 24.41 -6.16 7.50
C GLU A 183 23.35 -7.18 7.93
N LEU A 184 22.03 -6.85 7.76
CA LEU A 184 20.94 -7.78 8.05
C LEU A 184 21.02 -9.03 7.17
N PHE A 185 21.35 -8.87 5.89
CA PHE A 185 21.48 -10.01 4.95
C PHE A 185 22.74 -10.84 5.21
N ARG A 186 23.79 -10.23 5.73
CA ARG A 186 25.08 -10.90 5.99
C ARG A 186 25.06 -11.73 7.27
N GLU A 187 24.29 -11.34 8.28
CA GLU A 187 24.24 -11.98 9.58
C GLU A 187 23.40 -13.26 9.57
N ARG A 188 24.05 -14.41 9.81
CA ARG A 188 23.37 -15.72 9.77
C ARG A 188 22.23 -15.83 10.79
N ALA A 189 22.34 -15.18 11.96
CA ALA A 189 21.33 -15.21 13.01
C ALA A 189 20.02 -14.54 12.57
N LEU A 190 20.09 -13.49 11.74
CA LEU A 190 18.94 -12.70 11.30
C LEU A 190 18.36 -13.15 9.96
N ARG A 191 19.03 -14.03 9.21
CA ARG A 191 18.61 -14.44 7.86
C ARG A 191 17.16 -14.94 7.79
N ARG A 192 16.72 -15.70 8.79
CA ARG A 192 15.32 -16.22 8.82
C ARG A 192 14.32 -15.09 9.00
N GLN A 193 14.60 -14.14 9.89
CA GLN A 193 13.74 -12.98 10.13
C GLN A 193 13.69 -12.07 8.91
N VAL A 194 14.84 -11.83 8.26
CA VAL A 194 14.93 -11.07 7.01
C VAL A 194 14.19 -11.78 5.88
N ALA A 195 14.36 -13.09 5.72
CA ALA A 195 13.63 -13.88 4.73
C ALA A 195 12.12 -13.80 4.96
N SER A 196 11.64 -13.92 6.20
CA SER A 196 10.22 -13.74 6.54
C SER A 196 9.71 -12.35 6.18
N LEU A 197 10.48 -11.30 6.49
CA LEU A 197 10.12 -9.93 6.18
C LEU A 197 10.02 -9.69 4.67
N VAL A 198 11.01 -10.18 3.89
CA VAL A 198 11.05 -10.05 2.43
C VAL A 198 9.92 -10.82 1.77
N VAL A 199 9.67 -12.06 2.20
CA VAL A 199 8.61 -12.90 1.63
C VAL A 199 7.22 -12.32 1.94
N LEU A 200 6.96 -11.93 3.18
CA LEU A 200 5.65 -11.39 3.56
C LEU A 200 5.41 -9.99 3.01
N GLY A 201 6.44 -9.13 2.97
CA GLY A 201 6.35 -7.82 2.34
C GLY A 201 6.14 -7.91 0.82
N GLY A 202 6.84 -8.83 0.14
CA GLY A 202 6.61 -9.11 -1.28
C GLY A 202 5.22 -9.72 -1.54
N ALA A 203 4.77 -10.64 -0.69
CA ALA A 203 3.44 -11.24 -0.79
C ALA A 203 2.32 -10.20 -0.65
N MET A 204 2.49 -9.20 0.23
CA MET A 204 1.52 -8.14 0.45
C MET A 204 1.27 -7.32 -0.84
N GLU A 205 2.31 -6.97 -1.58
CA GLU A 205 2.17 -6.18 -2.81
C GLU A 205 1.73 -7.04 -4.01
N LEU A 206 2.20 -8.29 -4.06
CA LEU A 206 1.91 -9.20 -5.17
C LEU A 206 0.58 -9.96 -5.01
N CYS A 207 -0.14 -9.79 -3.91
CA CYS A 207 -1.42 -10.49 -3.67
C CYS A 207 -2.56 -10.04 -4.59
N GLY A 208 -2.43 -8.90 -5.29
CA GLY A 208 -3.42 -8.42 -6.23
C GLY A 208 -4.41 -7.40 -5.70
N ASN A 209 -4.24 -6.93 -4.49
CA ASN A 209 -5.14 -5.92 -3.92
C ASN A 209 -5.24 -4.66 -4.78
N ASP A 210 -4.10 -4.14 -5.26
CA ASP A 210 -4.05 -2.95 -6.10
C ASP A 210 -4.69 -3.18 -7.47
N ALA A 211 -4.54 -4.39 -8.02
CA ALA A 211 -5.23 -4.79 -9.23
C ALA A 211 -6.74 -4.82 -9.04
N MET A 212 -7.24 -5.33 -7.90
CA MET A 212 -8.67 -5.31 -7.57
C MET A 212 -9.22 -3.89 -7.49
N TYR A 213 -8.49 -2.95 -6.87
CA TYR A 213 -8.88 -1.53 -6.85
C TYR A 213 -8.90 -0.92 -8.24
N ALA A 214 -7.88 -1.16 -9.05
CA ALA A 214 -7.79 -0.63 -10.42
C ALA A 214 -8.93 -1.15 -11.32
N TYR A 215 -9.37 -2.39 -11.08
CA TYR A 215 -10.38 -3.05 -11.91
C TYR A 215 -11.82 -2.90 -11.39
N ALA A 216 -11.98 -2.50 -10.13
CA ALA A 216 -13.27 -2.39 -9.48
C ALA A 216 -14.28 -1.54 -10.28
N SER A 217 -13.85 -0.42 -10.85
CA SER A 217 -14.72 0.47 -11.63
C SER A 217 -15.27 -0.20 -12.89
N ALA A 218 -14.48 -1.03 -13.57
CA ALA A 218 -14.93 -1.78 -14.75
C ALA A 218 -15.97 -2.83 -14.37
N VAL A 219 -15.73 -3.60 -13.30
CA VAL A 219 -16.68 -4.60 -12.80
C VAL A 219 -17.98 -3.94 -12.32
N PHE A 220 -17.91 -2.81 -11.65
CA PHE A 220 -19.10 -2.07 -11.20
C PHE A 220 -19.94 -1.56 -12.38
N SER A 221 -19.28 -1.10 -13.45
CA SER A 221 -19.96 -0.73 -14.68
C SER A 221 -20.66 -1.92 -15.34
N GLN A 222 -20.02 -3.09 -15.37
CA GLN A 222 -20.60 -4.32 -15.92
C GLN A 222 -21.75 -4.87 -15.06
N ALA A 223 -21.72 -4.63 -13.74
CA ALA A 223 -22.82 -4.95 -12.84
C ALA A 223 -24.03 -4.01 -13.00
N GLY A 224 -23.97 -3.07 -13.95
CA GLY A 224 -25.08 -2.16 -14.25
C GLY A 224 -25.13 -0.93 -13.34
N ILE A 225 -24.07 -0.63 -12.59
CA ILE A 225 -23.98 0.61 -11.81
C ILE A 225 -23.80 1.79 -12.77
N PRO A 226 -24.68 2.82 -12.73
CA PRO A 226 -24.55 4.01 -13.57
C PRO A 226 -23.18 4.68 -13.37
N GLN A 227 -22.61 5.23 -14.45
CA GLN A 227 -21.26 5.82 -14.46
C GLN A 227 -21.09 6.98 -13.46
N ASP A 228 -22.15 7.70 -13.15
CA ASP A 228 -22.20 8.76 -12.14
C ASP A 228 -22.11 8.21 -10.70
N LYS A 229 -22.51 6.94 -10.49
CA LYS A 229 -22.50 6.27 -9.16
C LYS A 229 -21.32 5.37 -8.90
N ILE A 230 -20.50 5.06 -9.90
CA ILE A 230 -19.31 4.19 -9.74
C ILE A 230 -18.34 4.74 -8.68
N GLN A 231 -18.18 6.06 -8.61
CA GLN A 231 -17.32 6.70 -7.61
C GLN A 231 -17.79 6.44 -6.17
N TYR A 232 -19.09 6.32 -5.92
CA TYR A 232 -19.62 5.96 -4.60
C TYR A 232 -19.38 4.49 -4.24
N ALA A 233 -19.48 3.60 -5.24
CA ALA A 233 -19.13 2.19 -5.07
C ALA A 233 -17.62 2.04 -4.74
N ALA A 234 -16.76 2.85 -5.38
CA ALA A 234 -15.33 2.89 -5.07
C ALA A 234 -15.06 3.36 -3.62
N ILE A 235 -15.81 4.34 -3.10
CA ILE A 235 -15.73 4.73 -1.68
C ILE A 235 -16.12 3.55 -0.77
N GLY A 236 -17.09 2.75 -1.19
CA GLY A 236 -17.48 1.54 -0.48
C GLY A 236 -16.32 0.54 -0.31
N THR A 237 -15.45 0.37 -1.33
CA THR A 237 -14.28 -0.50 -1.23
C THR A 237 -13.28 0.00 -0.18
N GLY A 238 -12.97 1.30 -0.18
CA GLY A 238 -12.13 1.91 0.86
C GLY A 238 -12.74 1.81 2.25
N GLY A 239 -14.07 2.00 2.37
CA GLY A 239 -14.80 1.82 3.62
C GLY A 239 -14.72 0.39 4.16
N CYS A 240 -14.76 -0.61 3.29
CA CYS A 240 -14.55 -2.02 3.67
C CYS A 240 -13.13 -2.26 4.17
N GLU A 241 -12.11 -1.69 3.54
CA GLU A 241 -10.72 -1.82 4.01
C GLU A 241 -10.54 -1.16 5.37
N LEU A 242 -11.10 0.03 5.57
CA LEU A 242 -11.06 0.72 6.87
C LEU A 242 -11.74 -0.11 7.97
N LEU A 243 -12.93 -0.64 7.70
CA LEU A 243 -13.63 -1.51 8.65
C LEU A 243 -12.82 -2.76 8.98
N ALA A 244 -12.24 -3.40 7.97
CA ALA A 244 -11.43 -4.59 8.12
C ALA A 244 -10.16 -4.33 8.95
N THR A 245 -9.46 -3.22 8.73
CA THR A 245 -8.26 -2.84 9.51
C THR A 245 -8.61 -2.49 10.96
N LEU A 246 -9.76 -1.88 11.21
CA LEU A 246 -10.27 -1.64 12.57
C LEU A 246 -10.56 -2.97 13.29
N LEU A 247 -11.25 -3.90 12.62
CA LEU A 247 -11.51 -5.24 13.16
C LEU A 247 -10.21 -6.01 13.42
N SER A 248 -9.24 -5.92 12.52
CA SER A 248 -7.92 -6.52 12.68
C SER A 248 -7.19 -5.99 13.92
N CYS A 249 -7.24 -4.66 14.15
CA CYS A 249 -6.64 -4.03 15.33
C CYS A 249 -7.25 -4.58 16.64
N LEU A 250 -8.55 -4.80 16.68
CA LEU A 250 -9.23 -5.37 17.85
C LEU A 250 -8.92 -6.87 18.02
N ALA A 251 -8.73 -7.58 16.91
CA ALA A 251 -8.52 -9.03 16.90
C ALA A 251 -7.06 -9.45 17.12
N ILE A 252 -6.08 -8.58 16.80
CA ILE A 252 -4.65 -8.94 16.73
C ILE A 252 -4.09 -9.47 18.05
N GLU A 253 -4.52 -8.92 19.18
CA GLU A 253 -4.04 -9.35 20.48
C GLU A 253 -4.69 -10.67 20.95
N ARG A 254 -5.90 -10.99 20.45
CA ARG A 254 -6.63 -12.21 20.79
C ARG A 254 -6.32 -13.38 19.86
N ALA A 255 -6.39 -13.14 18.55
CA ALA A 255 -6.18 -14.17 17.53
C ALA A 255 -4.69 -14.44 17.23
N GLY A 256 -3.84 -13.42 17.43
CA GLY A 256 -2.42 -13.48 17.10
C GLY A 256 -2.12 -13.25 15.63
N ARG A 257 -0.88 -12.79 15.37
CA ARG A 257 -0.40 -12.34 14.06
C ARG A 257 -0.48 -13.43 12.99
N ARG A 258 -0.14 -14.66 13.37
CA ARG A 258 -0.10 -15.79 12.46
C ARG A 258 -1.48 -16.20 11.94
N VAL A 259 -2.47 -16.25 12.82
CA VAL A 259 -3.84 -16.63 12.45
C VAL A 259 -4.44 -15.60 11.52
N LEU A 260 -4.23 -14.29 11.80
CA LEU A 260 -4.71 -13.21 10.95
C LEU A 260 -4.07 -13.23 9.56
N LEU A 261 -2.73 -13.43 9.47
CA LEU A 261 -2.05 -13.53 8.18
C LEU A 261 -2.50 -14.74 7.36
N THR A 262 -2.46 -15.94 7.95
CA THR A 262 -2.85 -17.17 7.23
C THR A 262 -4.32 -17.18 6.86
N GLY A 263 -5.19 -16.71 7.76
CA GLY A 263 -6.62 -16.58 7.51
C GLY A 263 -6.92 -15.55 6.44
N GLY A 264 -6.29 -14.37 6.50
CA GLY A 264 -6.44 -13.31 5.51
C GLY A 264 -6.04 -13.77 4.10
N TYR A 265 -4.82 -14.31 3.94
CA TYR A 265 -4.38 -14.83 2.64
C TYR A 265 -5.22 -16.02 2.15
N GLY A 266 -5.65 -16.91 3.04
CA GLY A 266 -6.54 -18.03 2.69
C GLY A 266 -7.89 -17.55 2.18
N LEU A 267 -8.51 -16.58 2.84
CA LEU A 267 -9.77 -15.97 2.39
C LEU A 267 -9.59 -15.21 1.07
N MET A 268 -8.48 -14.46 0.89
CA MET A 268 -8.18 -13.79 -0.38
C MET A 268 -8.06 -14.78 -1.53
N THR A 269 -7.36 -15.90 -1.33
CA THR A 269 -7.24 -16.95 -2.34
C THR A 269 -8.62 -17.55 -2.68
N CYS A 270 -9.45 -17.80 -1.69
CA CYS A 270 -10.81 -18.30 -1.90
C CYS A 270 -11.65 -17.31 -2.72
N TRP A 271 -11.70 -16.04 -2.31
CA TRP A 271 -12.50 -15.03 -3.01
C TRP A 271 -11.93 -14.69 -4.39
N GLY A 272 -10.60 -14.72 -4.57
CA GLY A 272 -9.95 -14.58 -5.87
C GLY A 272 -10.33 -15.69 -6.83
N SER A 273 -10.35 -16.95 -6.36
CA SER A 273 -10.78 -18.08 -7.16
C SER A 273 -12.25 -17.98 -7.57
N VAL A 274 -13.14 -17.62 -6.63
CA VAL A 274 -14.57 -17.40 -6.93
C VAL A 274 -14.74 -16.24 -7.92
N PHE A 275 -13.98 -15.16 -7.76
CA PHE A 275 -13.97 -14.02 -8.68
C PHE A 275 -13.59 -14.43 -10.11
N THR A 276 -12.51 -15.22 -10.24
CA THR A 276 -12.07 -15.74 -11.56
C THR A 276 -13.14 -16.60 -12.21
N VAL A 277 -13.78 -17.50 -11.46
CA VAL A 277 -14.89 -18.31 -11.97
C VAL A 277 -16.09 -17.44 -12.37
N ALA A 278 -16.43 -16.41 -11.59
CA ALA A 278 -17.50 -15.46 -11.92
C ALA A 278 -17.21 -14.72 -13.22
N LEU A 279 -15.96 -14.30 -13.47
CA LEU A 279 -15.55 -13.67 -14.72
C LEU A 279 -15.65 -14.64 -15.91
N CYS A 280 -15.24 -15.89 -15.76
CA CYS A 280 -15.36 -16.90 -16.82
C CYS A 280 -16.83 -17.19 -17.21
N LEU A 281 -17.75 -17.09 -16.25
CA LEU A 281 -19.18 -17.34 -16.46
C LEU A 281 -19.99 -16.07 -16.84
N GLN A 282 -19.34 -14.93 -16.99
CA GLN A 282 -20.00 -13.64 -17.15
C GLN A 282 -20.94 -13.55 -18.35
N GLY A 283 -20.65 -14.25 -19.44
CA GLY A 283 -21.56 -14.33 -20.61
C GLY A 283 -22.71 -15.31 -20.47
N SER A 284 -22.72 -16.20 -19.46
CA SER A 284 -23.68 -17.29 -19.34
C SER A 284 -24.85 -16.97 -18.41
N PHE A 285 -24.65 -16.13 -17.38
CA PHE A 285 -25.67 -15.85 -16.37
C PHE A 285 -25.72 -14.36 -16.01
N SER A 286 -26.92 -13.81 -15.85
CA SER A 286 -27.15 -12.40 -15.53
C SER A 286 -26.75 -11.96 -14.13
N TRP A 287 -26.52 -12.90 -13.20
CA TRP A 287 -26.15 -12.62 -11.81
C TRP A 287 -24.62 -12.58 -11.56
N THR A 288 -23.83 -13.05 -12.52
CA THR A 288 -22.37 -13.14 -12.37
C THR A 288 -21.67 -11.79 -12.15
N PRO A 289 -22.08 -10.66 -12.74
CA PRO A 289 -21.48 -9.36 -12.43
C PRO A 289 -21.67 -8.94 -10.96
N TYR A 290 -22.84 -9.25 -10.38
CA TYR A 290 -23.11 -8.97 -8.96
C TYR A 290 -22.26 -9.84 -8.04
N LEU A 291 -22.03 -11.10 -8.41
CA LEU A 291 -21.12 -11.98 -7.69
C LEU A 291 -19.69 -11.46 -7.77
N ALA A 292 -19.22 -11.06 -8.96
CA ALA A 292 -17.89 -10.47 -9.14
C ALA A 292 -17.70 -9.21 -8.28
N MET A 293 -18.71 -8.35 -8.24
CA MET A 293 -18.72 -7.18 -7.36
C MET A 293 -18.60 -7.57 -5.88
N ALA A 294 -19.40 -8.54 -5.42
CA ALA A 294 -19.35 -9.03 -4.04
C ALA A 294 -17.98 -9.65 -3.69
N CYS A 295 -17.36 -10.36 -4.63
CA CYS A 295 -16.02 -10.92 -4.47
C CYS A 295 -14.95 -9.83 -4.29
N ILE A 296 -15.04 -8.69 -5.00
CA ILE A 296 -14.12 -7.56 -4.81
C ILE A 296 -14.19 -7.05 -3.37
N PHE A 297 -15.39 -6.81 -2.85
CA PHE A 297 -15.58 -6.35 -1.47
C PHE A 297 -15.05 -7.36 -0.46
N ALA A 298 -15.35 -8.65 -0.64
CA ALA A 298 -14.89 -9.73 0.24
C ALA A 298 -13.37 -9.91 0.19
N PHE A 299 -12.75 -9.74 -0.98
CA PHE A 299 -11.31 -9.80 -1.16
C PHE A 299 -10.60 -8.66 -0.41
N ILE A 300 -11.07 -7.42 -0.59
CA ILE A 300 -10.52 -6.24 0.08
C ILE A 300 -10.72 -6.33 1.60
N LEU A 301 -11.86 -6.81 2.05
CA LEU A 301 -12.13 -7.06 3.47
C LEU A 301 -11.12 -8.07 4.06
N SER A 302 -10.87 -9.16 3.33
CA SER A 302 -9.91 -10.20 3.73
C SER A 302 -8.47 -9.69 3.79
N PHE A 303 -8.08 -8.80 2.84
CA PHE A 303 -6.80 -8.12 2.84
C PHE A 303 -6.63 -7.23 4.08
N GLY A 304 -7.63 -6.38 4.39
CA GLY A 304 -7.59 -5.48 5.54
C GLY A 304 -7.52 -6.22 6.89
N ILE A 305 -8.20 -7.38 7.03
CA ILE A 305 -8.17 -8.16 8.28
C ILE A 305 -6.79 -8.74 8.57
N GLY A 306 -6.04 -9.17 7.57
CA GLY A 306 -4.77 -9.88 7.77
C GLY A 306 -3.56 -9.14 7.21
N PRO A 307 -3.31 -9.22 5.89
CA PRO A 307 -2.07 -8.75 5.27
C PRO A 307 -1.75 -7.27 5.50
N ALA A 308 -2.73 -6.37 5.34
CA ALA A 308 -2.53 -4.93 5.40
C ALA A 308 -1.96 -4.44 6.74
N GLY A 309 -2.54 -4.89 7.85
CA GLY A 309 -2.16 -4.42 9.18
C GLY A 309 -0.97 -5.16 9.76
N VAL A 310 -0.99 -6.49 9.67
CA VAL A 310 -0.01 -7.34 10.37
C VAL A 310 1.37 -7.26 9.73
N THR A 311 1.47 -7.15 8.39
CA THR A 311 2.77 -7.09 7.69
C THR A 311 3.57 -5.86 8.10
N GLY A 312 2.91 -4.70 8.27
CA GLY A 312 3.57 -3.45 8.66
C GLY A 312 4.21 -3.46 10.04
N ILE A 313 3.73 -4.29 10.97
CA ILE A 313 4.28 -4.36 12.33
C ILE A 313 5.37 -5.43 12.51
N LEU A 314 5.55 -6.32 11.54
CA LEU A 314 6.52 -7.41 11.66
C LEU A 314 7.96 -6.91 11.88
N ALA A 315 8.33 -5.79 11.28
CA ALA A 315 9.64 -5.20 11.47
C ALA A 315 9.90 -4.80 12.94
N THR A 316 8.87 -4.33 13.67
CA THR A 316 8.99 -4.00 15.10
C THR A 316 9.06 -5.22 16.00
N GLU A 317 8.37 -6.31 15.62
CA GLU A 317 8.26 -7.50 16.46
C GLU A 317 9.39 -8.51 16.24
N LEU A 318 9.90 -8.62 15.01
CA LEU A 318 10.94 -9.58 14.65
C LEU A 318 12.36 -9.10 14.92
N PHE A 319 12.59 -7.78 14.98
CA PHE A 319 13.95 -7.23 15.08
C PHE A 319 14.19 -6.44 16.35
N ASP A 320 15.42 -6.59 16.90
CA ASP A 320 15.91 -5.82 18.03
C ASP A 320 16.04 -4.33 17.70
N GLN A 321 16.09 -3.48 18.74
CA GLN A 321 16.17 -2.02 18.60
C GLN A 321 17.28 -1.57 17.63
N MET A 322 18.45 -2.22 17.65
CA MET A 322 19.58 -1.89 16.76
C MET A 322 19.39 -2.29 15.31
N ALA A 323 18.60 -3.33 15.03
CA ALA A 323 18.31 -3.84 13.68
C ALA A 323 17.02 -3.29 13.09
N ARG A 324 16.09 -2.80 13.93
CA ARG A 324 14.75 -2.35 13.55
C ARG A 324 14.75 -1.24 12.49
N PRO A 325 15.57 -0.16 12.57
CA PRO A 325 15.60 0.86 11.52
C PRO A 325 16.00 0.29 10.17
N ALA A 326 16.98 -0.60 10.14
CA ALA A 326 17.43 -1.25 8.91
C ALA A 326 16.36 -2.20 8.35
N ALA A 327 15.62 -2.91 9.21
CA ALA A 327 14.51 -3.77 8.80
C ALA A 327 13.38 -2.97 8.14
N TYR A 328 13.00 -1.82 8.70
CA TYR A 328 12.02 -0.92 8.08
C TYR A 328 12.49 -0.38 6.74
N MET A 329 13.78 0.00 6.61
CA MET A 329 14.34 0.46 5.34
C MET A 329 14.28 -0.64 4.27
N VAL A 330 14.60 -1.89 4.62
CA VAL A 330 14.52 -3.03 3.69
C VAL A 330 13.07 -3.32 3.31
N CYS A 331 12.17 -3.36 4.28
CA CYS A 331 10.74 -3.59 4.04
C CYS A 331 10.14 -2.51 3.15
N GLY A 332 10.35 -1.23 3.48
CA GLY A 332 9.85 -0.11 2.71
C GLY A 332 10.41 -0.07 1.28
N ALA A 333 11.73 -0.28 1.12
CA ALA A 333 12.33 -0.34 -0.21
C ALA A 333 11.74 -1.48 -1.07
N LEU A 334 11.51 -2.65 -0.46
CA LEU A 334 10.90 -3.78 -1.13
C LEU A 334 9.45 -3.47 -1.55
N MET A 335 8.63 -2.98 -0.63
CA MET A 335 7.23 -2.64 -0.90
C MET A 335 7.09 -1.61 -2.03
N TRP A 336 7.81 -0.50 -1.95
CA TRP A 336 7.76 0.53 -3.00
C TRP A 336 8.28 0.04 -4.36
N THR A 337 9.32 -0.83 -4.35
CA THR A 337 9.83 -1.43 -5.59
C THR A 337 8.80 -2.37 -6.21
N MET A 338 8.15 -3.23 -5.39
CA MET A 338 7.11 -4.14 -5.88
C MET A 338 5.89 -3.38 -6.38
N LEU A 339 5.42 -2.36 -5.67
CA LEU A 339 4.33 -1.50 -6.10
C LEU A 339 4.64 -0.79 -7.43
N PHE A 340 5.88 -0.28 -7.60
CA PHE A 340 6.34 0.28 -8.87
C PHE A 340 6.30 -0.74 -10.01
N LEU A 341 6.80 -1.96 -9.77
CA LEU A 341 6.80 -3.03 -10.78
C LEU A 341 5.37 -3.44 -11.15
N VAL A 342 4.49 -3.61 -10.17
CA VAL A 342 3.07 -3.92 -10.42
C VAL A 342 2.42 -2.80 -11.24
N GLY A 343 2.60 -1.55 -10.84
CA GLY A 343 2.05 -0.40 -11.57
C GLY A 343 2.60 -0.24 -12.99
N LEU A 344 3.85 -0.64 -13.23
CA LEU A 344 4.48 -0.61 -14.55
C LEU A 344 3.98 -1.75 -15.45
N VAL A 345 3.89 -2.96 -14.92
CA VAL A 345 3.59 -4.18 -15.70
C VAL A 345 2.08 -4.32 -15.97
N PHE A 346 1.24 -3.94 -15.02
CA PHE A 346 -0.22 -4.11 -15.11
C PHE A 346 -0.85 -3.51 -16.38
N PRO A 347 -0.58 -2.25 -16.79
CA PRO A 347 -1.13 -1.69 -18.00
C PRO A 347 -0.71 -2.42 -19.29
N PHE A 348 0.48 -3.03 -19.29
CA PHE A 348 0.95 -3.82 -20.44
C PHE A 348 0.22 -5.15 -20.55
N LEU A 349 -0.02 -5.82 -19.40
CA LEU A 349 -0.80 -7.07 -19.37
C LEU A 349 -2.22 -6.84 -19.90
N VAL A 350 -2.89 -5.80 -19.43
CA VAL A 350 -4.25 -5.45 -19.90
C VAL A 350 -4.27 -5.11 -21.38
N ARG A 351 -3.26 -4.39 -21.91
CA ARG A 351 -3.18 -4.04 -23.34
C ARG A 351 -2.86 -5.22 -24.26
N GLN A 352 -2.04 -6.17 -23.83
CA GLN A 352 -1.70 -7.34 -24.64
C GLN A 352 -2.93 -8.23 -24.90
N GLU A 353 -3.79 -8.39 -23.91
CA GLU A 353 -5.01 -9.16 -24.06
C GLU A 353 -6.03 -8.48 -24.96
N LEU A 354 -6.21 -7.17 -24.83
CA LEU A 354 -7.03 -6.38 -25.77
C LEU A 354 -6.55 -6.50 -27.24
N ARG A 355 -5.25 -6.64 -27.47
CA ARG A 355 -4.71 -6.86 -28.83
C ARG A 355 -4.89 -8.29 -29.33
N GLY A 356 -4.82 -9.28 -28.43
CA GLY A 356 -5.06 -10.70 -28.75
C GLY A 356 -6.50 -10.93 -29.23
N ASP A 357 -7.46 -10.34 -28.53
CA ASP A 357 -8.90 -10.45 -28.86
C ASP A 357 -9.27 -9.70 -30.14
N LEU A 358 -8.70 -8.51 -30.38
CA LEU A 358 -8.89 -7.77 -31.64
C LEU A 358 -8.27 -8.50 -32.83
N GLY A 359 -7.16 -9.20 -32.65
CA GLY A 359 -6.53 -10.05 -33.66
C GLY A 359 -7.38 -11.28 -34.02
N GLY A 360 -7.98 -11.92 -33.02
CA GLY A 360 -8.89 -13.06 -33.20
C GLY A 360 -10.22 -12.68 -33.85
N ALA A 361 -10.81 -11.58 -33.43
CA ALA A 361 -12.06 -11.07 -34.01
C ALA A 361 -11.89 -10.55 -35.44
N ALA A 362 -10.73 -9.93 -35.78
CA ALA A 362 -10.44 -9.46 -37.11
C ALA A 362 -10.21 -10.61 -38.11
N GLN A 363 -9.69 -11.75 -37.68
CA GLN A 363 -9.54 -12.93 -38.52
C GLN A 363 -10.85 -13.68 -38.81
N THR A 364 -11.86 -13.50 -37.99
CA THR A 364 -13.19 -14.18 -38.17
C THR A 364 -14.17 -13.37 -39.02
N GLN A 365 -13.88 -12.09 -39.32
CA GLN A 365 -14.77 -11.19 -40.08
C GLN A 365 -14.18 -10.65 -41.38
N LEU A 366 -13.24 -11.34 -42.02
CA LEU A 366 -12.91 -11.04 -43.42
C LEU A 366 -13.96 -11.70 -44.29
N PRO A 367 -14.90 -10.96 -44.93
CA PRO A 367 -15.70 -11.51 -46.01
C PRO A 367 -14.76 -11.88 -47.13
N ARG A 368 -14.87 -13.13 -47.66
CA ARG A 368 -14.22 -13.51 -48.89
C ARG A 368 -14.58 -12.48 -49.94
N GLU A 369 -13.60 -11.68 -50.39
CA GLU A 369 -13.75 -10.83 -51.58
C GLU A 369 -14.01 -11.74 -52.79
N GLU A 370 -15.27 -11.71 -53.29
CA GLU A 370 -15.53 -12.14 -54.63
C GLU A 370 -14.86 -11.17 -55.62
N PRO A 371 -14.22 -11.67 -56.70
CA PRO A 371 -13.55 -10.82 -57.69
C PRO A 371 -14.58 -9.95 -58.42
N ARG A 372 -14.48 -8.64 -58.27
CA ARG A 372 -15.31 -7.66 -59.03
C ARG A 372 -14.96 -7.70 -60.51
N PRO A 373 -15.95 -7.74 -61.43
CA PRO A 373 -15.70 -7.62 -62.85
C PRO A 373 -15.25 -6.19 -63.20
N SER A 374 -14.25 -6.09 -64.07
CA SER A 374 -13.68 -4.87 -64.60
C SER A 374 -14.71 -4.10 -65.44
N VAL A 375 -15.12 -2.90 -65.02
CA VAL A 375 -15.91 -1.98 -65.82
C VAL A 375 -15.08 -0.72 -66.08
N GLY A 376 -15.06 -0.38 -67.40
CA GLY A 376 -14.20 0.63 -68.00
C GLY A 376 -14.47 2.07 -67.54
N ARG A 377 -13.47 2.88 -67.66
CA ARG A 377 -13.48 4.34 -67.47
C ARG A 377 -14.33 5.04 -68.56
N PRO A 378 -15.11 6.05 -68.23
CA PRO A 378 -15.40 7.15 -69.13
C PRO A 378 -14.70 8.44 -68.70
N ARG A 379 -14.17 9.11 -69.71
CA ARG A 379 -13.61 10.47 -69.66
C ARG A 379 -14.73 11.52 -69.62
N GLY A 380 -14.46 12.61 -68.86
CA GLY A 380 -14.88 13.89 -69.36
C GLY A 380 -15.77 14.80 -68.51
N ARG A 381 -15.16 15.91 -68.19
CA ARG A 381 -15.58 17.34 -68.13
C ARG A 381 -15.98 17.95 -66.77
N PRO A 382 -15.50 19.19 -66.56
CA PRO A 382 -15.73 19.94 -65.33
C PRO A 382 -17.02 20.77 -65.43
N VAL A 383 -17.74 20.91 -64.30
CA VAL A 383 -18.82 21.91 -64.16
C VAL A 383 -18.66 22.59 -62.80
N HIS A 384 -18.72 23.92 -62.88
CA HIS A 384 -18.67 24.89 -61.79
C HIS A 384 -19.86 24.80 -60.85
N GLY A 385 -19.59 25.10 -59.57
CA GLY A 385 -20.50 25.83 -58.68
C GLY A 385 -21.56 24.96 -58.00
N ALA A 386 -21.34 24.60 -56.73
CA ALA A 386 -22.43 24.31 -55.79
C ALA A 386 -22.05 24.70 -54.36
N VAL A 387 -22.93 25.50 -53.84
CA VAL A 387 -23.10 26.00 -52.48
C VAL A 387 -22.88 24.91 -51.43
N ALA A 388 -22.05 25.19 -50.42
CA ALA A 388 -21.78 24.33 -49.27
C ALA A 388 -23.10 24.12 -48.49
N ARG A 389 -23.58 22.89 -48.43
CA ARG A 389 -24.58 22.43 -47.47
C ARG A 389 -23.88 22.08 -46.13
N PRO A 390 -24.48 22.38 -44.95
CA PRO A 390 -23.90 22.03 -43.69
C PRO A 390 -23.84 20.50 -43.55
N ALA A 391 -22.67 20.01 -43.11
CA ALA A 391 -22.39 18.62 -42.90
C ALA A 391 -23.40 18.02 -41.91
N ARG A 392 -24.15 17.02 -42.34
CA ARG A 392 -24.92 16.15 -41.44
C ARG A 392 -23.95 15.54 -40.43
N ARG A 393 -24.21 15.73 -39.12
CA ARG A 393 -23.57 14.99 -38.07
C ARG A 393 -23.72 13.50 -38.37
N GLY A 394 -22.62 12.81 -38.60
CA GLY A 394 -22.58 11.35 -38.65
C GLY A 394 -23.13 10.73 -37.38
N PRO A 395 -23.58 9.48 -37.40
CA PRO A 395 -23.96 8.76 -36.20
C PRO A 395 -22.85 8.84 -35.15
N ALA A 396 -23.24 9.00 -33.88
CA ALA A 396 -22.32 9.01 -32.79
C ALA A 396 -21.46 7.73 -32.86
N PRO A 397 -20.13 7.81 -32.56
CA PRO A 397 -19.33 6.62 -32.56
C PRO A 397 -19.93 5.63 -31.56
N ASP A 398 -20.00 4.36 -31.98
CA ASP A 398 -20.46 3.27 -31.13
C ASP A 398 -19.70 3.28 -29.82
N PRO A 399 -20.32 2.95 -28.68
CA PRO A 399 -19.66 2.84 -27.42
C PRO A 399 -18.53 1.80 -27.56
N PRO A 400 -17.34 2.04 -26.95
CA PRO A 400 -16.25 1.09 -27.02
C PRO A 400 -16.74 -0.28 -26.54
N PRO A 401 -16.31 -1.38 -27.18
CA PRO A 401 -16.72 -2.72 -26.79
C PRO A 401 -16.38 -2.96 -25.32
N PRO A 402 -17.20 -3.74 -24.60
CA PRO A 402 -16.94 -4.05 -23.21
C PRO A 402 -15.52 -4.62 -23.07
N VAL A 403 -14.75 -4.05 -22.15
CA VAL A 403 -13.39 -4.53 -21.84
C VAL A 403 -13.54 -5.93 -21.27
N GLU A 404 -13.15 -6.94 -22.03
CA GLU A 404 -13.20 -8.32 -21.56
C GLU A 404 -12.24 -8.55 -20.37
N PRO A 405 -12.65 -9.40 -19.40
CA PRO A 405 -12.00 -9.52 -18.09
C PRO A 405 -10.71 -10.37 -18.07
N LEU A 406 -10.16 -10.73 -19.23
CA LEU A 406 -9.05 -11.68 -19.36
C LEU A 406 -7.75 -11.26 -18.65
N GLY A 407 -7.45 -9.95 -18.56
CA GLY A 407 -6.25 -9.44 -17.88
C GLY A 407 -6.21 -9.72 -16.39
N VAL A 408 -7.38 -9.67 -15.75
CA VAL A 408 -7.49 -10.01 -14.33
C VAL A 408 -7.43 -11.52 -14.13
N GLN A 409 -7.98 -12.32 -15.07
CA GLN A 409 -7.86 -13.78 -15.03
C GLN A 409 -6.40 -14.22 -15.09
N ALA A 410 -5.59 -13.66 -16.00
CA ALA A 410 -4.18 -13.95 -16.09
C ALA A 410 -3.43 -13.55 -14.82
N TRP A 411 -3.80 -12.42 -14.22
CA TRP A 411 -3.17 -11.95 -12.98
C TRP A 411 -3.62 -12.75 -11.76
N CYS A 412 -4.92 -13.04 -11.60
CA CYS A 412 -5.42 -13.92 -10.55
C CYS A 412 -4.84 -15.33 -10.68
N SER A 413 -4.78 -15.90 -11.89
CA SER A 413 -4.16 -17.21 -12.13
C SER A 413 -2.62 -17.19 -11.96
N ALA A 414 -1.97 -16.05 -12.16
CA ALA A 414 -0.55 -15.88 -11.86
C ALA A 414 -0.32 -15.76 -10.35
N SER A 415 -1.16 -15.00 -9.63
CA SER A 415 -1.10 -14.89 -8.17
C SER A 415 -1.45 -16.22 -7.49
N GLU A 416 -2.45 -16.96 -7.98
CA GLU A 416 -2.77 -18.32 -7.49
C GLU A 416 -1.61 -19.29 -7.72
N ARG A 417 -0.99 -19.28 -8.91
CA ARG A 417 0.22 -20.07 -9.17
C ARG A 417 1.39 -19.68 -8.29
N TRP A 418 1.50 -18.41 -7.93
CA TRP A 418 2.51 -17.93 -7.00
C TRP A 418 2.27 -18.43 -5.58
N PHE A 419 1.00 -18.44 -5.10
CA PHE A 419 0.63 -18.99 -3.80
C PHE A 419 0.66 -20.54 -3.76
N GLN A 420 0.34 -21.22 -4.87
CA GLN A 420 0.44 -22.67 -5.00
C GLN A 420 1.84 -23.17 -5.34
N GLY A 421 2.72 -22.25 -5.78
CA GLY A 421 4.11 -22.55 -6.11
C GLY A 421 5.02 -22.69 -4.87
N PRO A 422 6.30 -23.03 -5.08
CA PRO A 422 7.27 -23.24 -4.00
C PRO A 422 7.46 -22.01 -3.10
N LEU A 423 7.19 -20.79 -3.59
CA LEU A 423 7.24 -19.56 -2.81
C LEU A 423 6.02 -19.41 -1.88
N GLY A 424 4.83 -19.79 -2.31
CA GLY A 424 3.64 -19.81 -1.46
C GLY A 424 3.74 -20.89 -0.39
N ALA A 425 4.24 -22.08 -0.74
CA ALA A 425 4.56 -23.14 0.22
C ALA A 425 5.60 -22.67 1.25
N LEU A 426 6.64 -21.93 0.81
CA LEU A 426 7.65 -21.32 1.68
C LEU A 426 7.02 -20.26 2.60
N CYS A 427 6.08 -19.46 2.10
CA CYS A 427 5.32 -18.48 2.89
C CYS A 427 4.52 -19.15 4.00
N LEU A 428 3.78 -20.21 3.66
CA LEU A 428 3.04 -21.03 4.63
C LEU A 428 3.96 -21.74 5.62
N GLU A 429 5.12 -22.22 5.17
CA GLU A 429 6.12 -22.86 6.02
C GLU A 429 6.82 -21.86 6.95
N VAL A 430 7.15 -20.65 6.48
CA VAL A 430 7.74 -19.57 7.27
C VAL A 430 6.75 -19.07 8.32
N VAL A 431 5.48 -18.88 7.95
CA VAL A 431 4.41 -18.51 8.89
C VAL A 431 4.05 -19.69 9.79
N GLY A 432 4.24 -20.95 9.31
CA GLY A 432 3.91 -22.19 9.99
C GLY A 432 4.89 -22.62 11.09
N ARG A 433 6.14 -22.17 11.04
CA ARG A 433 7.15 -22.58 12.04
C ARG A 433 7.02 -21.76 13.32
N LYS A 434 6.79 -22.41 14.46
CA LYS A 434 6.94 -21.81 15.78
C LYS A 434 8.36 -21.20 15.89
N PRO A 435 8.50 -19.97 16.42
CA PRO A 435 9.83 -19.45 16.74
C PRO A 435 10.48 -20.45 17.71
N THR A 436 11.59 -21.06 17.30
CA THR A 436 12.42 -21.89 18.18
C THR A 436 13.03 -20.91 19.18
N MET A 437 12.52 -20.95 20.43
CA MET A 437 13.19 -20.28 21.54
C MET A 437 14.65 -20.70 21.54
N THR A 438 15.55 -19.73 21.50
CA THR A 438 16.97 -19.98 21.60
C THR A 438 17.26 -20.62 22.96
N ASN A 439 18.25 -21.51 23.02
CA ASN A 439 18.65 -22.24 24.26
C ASN A 439 18.97 -21.31 25.46
N SER A 440 19.13 -20.00 25.24
CA SER A 440 19.30 -18.98 26.28
C SER A 440 17.97 -18.64 26.99
N GLU A 441 16.82 -18.71 26.28
CA GLU A 441 15.49 -18.42 26.89
C GLU A 441 14.96 -19.63 27.65
N LYS A 442 15.26 -20.86 27.21
CA LYS A 442 14.93 -22.07 27.96
C LYS A 442 15.66 -22.17 29.31
N ARG A 443 16.83 -21.56 29.47
CA ARG A 443 17.54 -21.51 30.74
C ARG A 443 17.03 -20.45 31.72
N ARG A 444 16.29 -19.43 31.26
CA ARG A 444 15.68 -18.40 32.12
C ARG A 444 14.28 -18.76 32.64
N GLY A 445 13.51 -19.57 31.91
CA GLY A 445 12.16 -20.01 32.32
C GLY A 445 12.14 -21.14 33.36
N GLY A 446 13.28 -21.76 33.67
CA GLY A 446 13.40 -22.91 34.60
C GLY A 446 13.75 -22.58 36.06
N LYS A 447 13.76 -21.30 36.45
CA LYS A 447 14.18 -20.91 37.83
C LYS A 447 13.09 -20.17 38.65
N HIS A 448 11.84 -20.18 38.24
CA HIS A 448 10.72 -19.67 39.03
C HIS A 448 9.56 -20.69 39.06
N SER A 449 9.86 -21.88 39.58
CA SER A 449 8.84 -22.77 40.16
C SER A 449 9.57 -23.57 41.27
N LEU A 450 9.60 -22.97 42.42
CA LEU A 450 9.61 -23.54 43.75
C LEU A 450 9.20 -22.44 44.70
#